data_a9aa6a427a3920cc859e4b3b342eeb45
#
_entry.id   a9aa6a427a3920cc859e4b3b342eeb45
#
_cell.length_a   1.000
_cell.length_b   1.000
_cell.length_c   1.000
_cell.angle_alpha   90.00
_cell.angle_beta   90.00
_cell.angle_gamma   90.00
#
_symmetry.space_group_name_H-M   'P 1'
#
loop_
_entity.id
_entity.type
_entity.pdbx_description
1 polymer ?
#
loop_
_entity_poly.entity_id
_entity_poly.type
_entity_poly.pdbx_seq_one_letter_code
_entity_poly.pdbx_strand_id
1 'polypeptide(L)'
;VMLLVDSIDNLVKWLAENVCSQIQLKLPDDYRNDTDYDVEFVNPAAFPLYTPGKDRLPPNVPAPIPSVCAQLMEGSDDLIKRQRRLQFRLCLACWNPGEHGGEIYYPRQNSAALGGYSYYRATGESAKTYTRNMNGWRDSFNFADLVLREVENAEYIAGHRLVKEQGIK
;
A
#
# COMPACT_ATOMS: atom_id res chain seq x y z
N VAL A 1 -2.04 31.83 0.84
CA VAL A 1 -1.20 30.71 1.33
C VAL A 1 -2.15 29.67 1.92
N MET A 2 -2.10 28.46 1.40
CA MET A 2 -2.89 27.33 1.93
C MET A 2 -2.44 27.03 3.37
N LEU A 3 -3.37 26.76 4.27
CA LEU A 3 -3.02 26.35 5.63
C LEU A 3 -2.32 25.00 5.62
N LEU A 4 -1.46 24.75 6.61
CA LEU A 4 -0.74 23.47 6.71
C LEU A 4 -1.70 22.29 6.85
N VAL A 5 -2.76 22.46 7.63
CA VAL A 5 -3.81 21.42 7.80
C VAL A 5 -4.46 21.09 6.45
N ASP A 6 -4.84 22.11 5.68
CA ASP A 6 -5.43 21.90 4.36
C ASP A 6 -4.49 21.15 3.42
N SER A 7 -3.17 21.42 3.50
CA SER A 7 -2.18 20.71 2.71
C SER A 7 -2.12 19.22 3.04
N ILE A 8 -2.20 18.87 4.33
CA ILE A 8 -2.22 17.48 4.81
C ILE A 8 -3.52 16.80 4.37
N ASP A 9 -4.66 17.43 4.63
CA ASP A 9 -5.98 16.88 4.31
C ASP A 9 -6.14 16.67 2.79
N ASN A 10 -5.70 17.62 1.99
CA ASN A 10 -5.74 17.52 0.54
C ASN A 10 -4.82 16.41 0.00
N LEU A 11 -3.64 16.20 0.61
CA LEU A 11 -2.78 15.08 0.24
C LEU A 11 -3.44 13.73 0.56
N VAL A 12 -4.03 13.59 1.74
CA VAL A 12 -4.75 12.38 2.14
C VAL A 12 -5.94 12.11 1.20
N LYS A 13 -6.70 13.14 0.87
CA LYS A 13 -7.79 13.04 -0.12
C LYS A 13 -7.28 12.60 -1.47
N TRP A 14 -6.19 13.20 -1.96
CA TRP A 14 -5.57 12.82 -3.23
C TRP A 14 -5.13 11.35 -3.25
N LEU A 15 -4.51 10.87 -2.15
CA LEU A 15 -4.13 9.46 -2.01
C LEU A 15 -5.35 8.54 -2.03
N ALA A 16 -6.43 8.90 -1.35
CA ALA A 16 -7.65 8.11 -1.35
C ALA A 16 -8.27 8.01 -2.76
N GLU A 17 -8.33 9.12 -3.49
CA GLU A 17 -8.96 9.20 -4.80
C GLU A 17 -8.11 8.59 -5.93
N ASN A 18 -6.79 8.78 -5.90
CA ASN A 18 -5.90 8.40 -7.00
C ASN A 18 -5.11 7.11 -6.77
N VAL A 19 -4.96 6.67 -5.53
CA VAL A 19 -4.21 5.47 -5.18
C VAL A 19 -5.14 4.40 -4.59
N CYS A 20 -5.77 4.68 -3.47
CA CYS A 20 -6.56 3.69 -2.74
C CYS A 20 -7.74 3.14 -3.55
N SER A 21 -8.34 3.97 -4.40
CA SER A 21 -9.44 3.56 -5.27
C SER A 21 -9.06 2.55 -6.35
N GLN A 22 -7.77 2.40 -6.67
CA GLN A 22 -7.26 1.56 -7.75
C GLN A 22 -6.82 0.17 -7.33
N ILE A 23 -6.73 -0.11 -6.03
CA ILE A 23 -6.22 -1.38 -5.52
C ILE A 23 -7.14 -1.95 -4.45
N GLN A 24 -7.24 -3.26 -4.42
CA GLN A 24 -7.90 -3.99 -3.34
C GLN A 24 -6.89 -4.93 -2.70
N LEU A 25 -6.83 -4.91 -1.39
CA LEU A 25 -5.92 -5.69 -0.57
C LEU A 25 -6.69 -6.49 0.47
N LYS A 26 -6.06 -7.54 1.00
CA LYS A 26 -6.70 -8.41 1.97
C LYS A 26 -7.04 -7.69 3.27
N LEU A 27 -8.27 -7.85 3.72
CA LEU A 27 -8.69 -7.40 5.04
C LEU A 27 -8.07 -8.31 6.10
N PRO A 28 -7.39 -7.76 7.11
CA PRO A 28 -6.91 -8.54 8.24
C PRO A 28 -8.07 -9.21 8.97
N ASP A 29 -7.92 -10.48 9.26
CA ASP A 29 -8.85 -11.22 10.10
C ASP A 29 -8.15 -11.62 11.42
N ASP A 30 -8.86 -11.58 12.54
CA ASP A 30 -8.38 -12.04 13.86
C ASP A 30 -8.25 -13.58 13.94
N TYR A 31 -7.93 -14.18 12.84
CA TYR A 31 -8.13 -15.58 12.52
C TYR A 31 -7.12 -16.49 13.22
N ARG A 32 -7.60 -17.48 13.91
CA ARG A 32 -6.79 -18.44 14.67
C ARG A 32 -6.58 -19.78 13.96
N ASN A 33 -7.34 -20.06 12.90
CA ASN A 33 -7.29 -21.33 12.16
C ASN A 33 -7.02 -21.11 10.68
N ASP A 34 -6.04 -21.82 10.13
CA ASP A 34 -5.65 -21.70 8.73
C ASP A 34 -6.68 -22.29 7.73
N THR A 35 -7.70 -22.99 8.23
CA THR A 35 -8.66 -23.75 7.40
C THR A 35 -9.95 -23.02 7.05
N ASP A 36 -10.32 -21.98 7.81
CA ASP A 36 -11.62 -21.30 7.66
C ASP A 36 -11.48 -19.82 7.29
N TYR A 37 -10.34 -19.39 6.73
CA TYR A 37 -10.11 -18.00 6.37
C TYR A 37 -10.92 -17.63 5.12
N ASP A 38 -11.93 -16.81 5.31
CA ASP A 38 -12.67 -16.18 4.22
C ASP A 38 -11.91 -14.92 3.79
N VAL A 39 -11.26 -15.00 2.64
CA VAL A 39 -10.45 -13.88 2.11
C VAL A 39 -11.37 -12.78 1.64
N GLU A 40 -11.42 -11.70 2.36
CA GLU A 40 -12.11 -10.48 1.98
C GLU A 40 -11.12 -9.43 1.47
N PHE A 41 -11.50 -8.72 0.41
CA PHE A 41 -10.69 -7.67 -0.20
C PHE A 41 -11.35 -6.32 -0.01
N VAL A 42 -10.56 -5.34 0.39
CA VAL A 42 -11.01 -3.96 0.60
C VAL A 42 -10.05 -2.97 -0.02
N ASN A 43 -10.54 -1.78 -0.35
CA ASN A 43 -9.67 -0.68 -0.71
C ASN A 43 -8.89 -0.19 0.52
N PRO A 44 -7.60 0.16 0.39
CA PRO A 44 -6.85 0.76 1.47
C PRO A 44 -7.47 2.08 1.94
N ALA A 45 -7.32 2.38 3.22
CA ALA A 45 -7.67 3.69 3.76
C ALA A 45 -6.47 4.64 3.69
N ALA A 46 -6.71 5.93 3.54
CA ALA A 46 -5.70 6.98 3.61
C ALA A 46 -5.85 7.75 4.93
N PHE A 47 -4.77 7.86 5.70
CA PHE A 47 -4.77 8.52 7.00
C PHE A 47 -3.79 9.68 7.06
N PRO A 48 -4.15 10.78 7.73
CA PRO A 48 -3.22 11.85 8.03
C PRO A 48 -2.33 11.48 9.22
N LEU A 49 -1.05 11.77 9.13
CA LEU A 49 -0.05 11.74 10.19
C LEU A 49 0.25 10.36 10.78
N TYR A 50 -0.75 9.58 11.14
CA TYR A 50 -0.59 8.25 11.73
C TYR A 50 -1.77 7.33 11.40
N THR A 51 -1.54 6.03 11.44
CA THR A 51 -2.61 5.04 11.31
C THR A 51 -3.28 4.86 12.67
N PRO A 52 -4.61 5.06 12.78
CA PRO A 52 -5.31 4.91 14.04
C PRO A 52 -5.33 3.45 14.50
N GLY A 53 -5.43 3.25 15.81
CA GLY A 53 -5.66 1.93 16.38
C GLY A 53 -7.06 1.38 16.03
N LYS A 54 -7.22 0.06 16.15
CA LYS A 54 -8.46 -0.65 15.82
C LYS A 54 -9.70 -0.04 16.51
N ASP A 55 -9.53 0.43 17.75
CA ASP A 55 -10.62 0.99 18.56
C ASP A 55 -10.96 2.45 18.24
N ARG A 56 -10.21 3.08 17.32
CA ARG A 56 -10.33 4.51 16.99
C ARG A 56 -10.48 4.76 15.51
N LEU A 57 -10.97 3.77 14.77
CA LEU A 57 -11.18 3.91 13.33
C LEU A 57 -12.34 4.87 13.02
N PRO A 58 -12.20 5.65 11.94
CA PRO A 58 -13.32 6.42 11.41
C PRO A 58 -14.49 5.50 11.02
N PRO A 59 -15.73 6.02 11.00
CA PRO A 59 -16.88 5.28 10.49
C PRO A 59 -16.61 4.73 9.08
N ASN A 60 -17.06 3.52 8.83
CA ASN A 60 -16.93 2.81 7.54
C ASN A 60 -15.51 2.37 7.14
N VAL A 61 -14.52 2.51 8.01
CA VAL A 61 -13.19 1.93 7.81
C VAL A 61 -13.13 0.60 8.57
N PRO A 62 -13.04 -0.55 7.86
CA PRO A 62 -13.19 -1.86 8.49
C PRO A 62 -11.98 -2.26 9.35
N ALA A 63 -10.78 -1.79 9.01
CA ALA A 63 -9.55 -2.11 9.73
C ALA A 63 -8.50 -1.00 9.55
N PRO A 64 -7.49 -0.89 10.44
CA PRO A 64 -6.40 0.07 10.31
C PRO A 64 -5.46 -0.23 9.14
N ILE A 65 -5.47 -1.45 8.63
CA ILE A 65 -4.75 -1.92 7.44
C ILE A 65 -5.71 -2.75 6.56
N PRO A 66 -5.57 -2.73 5.22
CA PRO A 66 -4.54 -2.01 4.45
C PRO A 66 -4.73 -0.49 4.48
N SER A 67 -3.61 0.23 4.48
CA SER A 67 -3.67 1.68 4.54
C SER A 67 -2.41 2.36 3.99
N VAL A 68 -2.55 3.63 3.64
CA VAL A 68 -1.45 4.56 3.41
C VAL A 68 -1.56 5.72 4.40
N CYS A 69 -0.46 6.07 5.04
CA CYS A 69 -0.41 7.18 5.99
C CYS A 69 0.57 8.24 5.49
N ALA A 70 0.13 9.50 5.42
CA ALA A 70 0.96 10.62 5.03
C ALA A 70 1.53 11.31 6.28
N GLN A 71 2.80 11.06 6.59
CA GLN A 71 3.49 11.67 7.72
C GLN A 71 4.24 12.92 7.28
N LEU A 72 3.95 14.05 7.91
CA LEU A 72 4.74 15.25 7.72
C LEU A 72 6.09 15.10 8.44
N MET A 73 7.18 15.16 7.68
CA MET A 73 8.53 15.00 8.20
C MET A 73 9.20 16.35 8.47
N GLU A 74 9.02 17.28 7.53
CA GLU A 74 9.66 18.59 7.59
C GLU A 74 8.80 19.62 6.86
N GLY A 75 8.84 20.86 7.35
CA GLY A 75 8.24 22.00 6.70
C GLY A 75 9.16 23.21 6.80
N SER A 76 9.28 23.95 5.71
CA SER A 76 10.03 25.21 5.67
C SER A 76 9.25 26.27 4.93
N ASP A 77 9.27 27.50 5.48
CA ASP A 77 8.65 28.67 4.89
C ASP A 77 9.73 29.68 4.48
N ASP A 78 9.78 29.98 3.17
CA ASP A 78 10.58 31.10 2.65
C ASP A 78 9.69 32.33 2.61
N LEU A 79 9.86 33.22 3.59
CA LEU A 79 9.06 34.42 3.73
C LEU A 79 9.34 35.45 2.62
N ILE A 80 10.52 35.43 2.05
CA ILE A 80 10.92 36.35 0.97
C ILE A 80 10.25 35.91 -0.33
N LYS A 81 10.34 34.65 -0.66
CA LYS A 81 9.73 34.07 -1.87
C LYS A 81 8.25 33.71 -1.69
N ARG A 82 7.74 33.82 -0.46
CA ARG A 82 6.37 33.38 -0.08
C ARG A 82 6.08 31.95 -0.52
N GLN A 83 7.06 31.06 -0.35
CA GLN A 83 6.98 29.66 -0.71
C GLN A 83 7.03 28.78 0.54
N ARG A 84 6.18 27.79 0.60
CA ARG A 84 6.22 26.73 1.59
C ARG A 84 6.65 25.43 0.92
N ARG A 85 7.63 24.76 1.52
CA ARG A 85 8.08 23.43 1.12
C ARG A 85 7.73 22.46 2.24
N LEU A 86 7.07 21.35 1.89
CA LEU A 86 6.69 20.28 2.81
C LEU A 86 7.27 18.97 2.33
N GLN A 87 7.82 18.21 3.25
CA GLN A 87 8.33 16.87 3.00
C GLN A 87 7.46 15.86 3.73
N PHE A 88 6.92 14.90 2.97
CA PHE A 88 6.10 13.82 3.49
C PHE A 88 6.79 12.48 3.34
N ARG A 89 6.54 11.61 4.31
CA ARG A 89 6.78 10.17 4.22
C ARG A 89 5.44 9.49 4.01
N LEU A 90 5.34 8.64 3.00
CA LEU A 90 4.18 7.77 2.80
C LEU A 90 4.50 6.40 3.39
N CYS A 91 3.74 6.01 4.41
CA CYS A 91 3.86 4.73 5.07
C CYS A 91 2.73 3.83 4.59
N LEU A 92 3.10 2.71 3.97
CA LEU A 92 2.17 1.72 3.42
C LEU A 92 2.09 0.52 4.37
N ALA A 93 0.89 0.08 4.65
CA ALA A 93 0.65 -1.08 5.50
C ALA A 93 -0.29 -2.06 4.80
N CYS A 94 0.14 -3.31 4.69
CA CYS A 94 -0.64 -4.42 4.15
C CYS A 94 -0.59 -5.61 5.10
N TRP A 95 -1.60 -6.45 5.00
CA TRP A 95 -1.63 -7.73 5.68
C TRP A 95 -1.89 -8.83 4.67
N ASN A 96 -0.95 -9.73 4.50
CA ASN A 96 -1.13 -10.94 3.72
C ASN A 96 -0.08 -11.99 4.13
N PRO A 97 -0.35 -12.81 5.14
CA PRO A 97 0.58 -13.86 5.57
C PRO A 97 0.55 -15.11 4.69
N GLY A 98 -0.24 -15.10 3.64
CA GLY A 98 -0.50 -16.28 2.83
C GLY A 98 0.05 -16.23 1.42
N GLU A 99 -0.35 -17.23 0.65
CA GLU A 99 -0.03 -17.36 -0.75
C GLU A 99 -0.88 -16.38 -1.58
N HIS A 100 -0.26 -15.75 -2.54
CA HIS A 100 -0.90 -14.76 -3.41
C HIS A 100 -1.64 -15.37 -4.60
N GLY A 101 -1.73 -16.68 -4.67
CA GLY A 101 -2.23 -17.38 -5.86
C GLY A 101 -1.31 -17.25 -7.08
N GLY A 102 -0.08 -16.82 -6.87
CA GLY A 102 0.93 -16.63 -7.88
C GLY A 102 1.81 -17.87 -8.09
N GLU A 103 2.73 -17.72 -9.01
CA GLU A 103 3.72 -18.75 -9.31
C GLU A 103 4.86 -18.68 -8.30
N ILE A 104 5.20 -19.83 -7.72
CA ILE A 104 6.37 -19.99 -6.85
C ILE A 104 7.45 -20.72 -7.61
N TYR A 105 8.62 -20.09 -7.75
CA TYR A 105 9.77 -20.67 -8.42
C TYR A 105 10.71 -21.30 -7.39
N TYR A 106 11.07 -22.56 -7.60
CA TYR A 106 12.04 -23.26 -6.78
C TYR A 106 12.93 -24.17 -7.66
N PRO A 107 14.19 -24.43 -7.24
CA PRO A 107 15.07 -25.33 -7.98
C PRO A 107 14.48 -26.75 -8.01
N ARG A 108 14.44 -27.34 -9.18
CA ARG A 108 13.98 -28.70 -9.36
C ARG A 108 15.19 -29.63 -9.41
N GLN A 109 15.25 -30.58 -8.50
CA GLN A 109 16.23 -31.65 -8.60
C GLN A 109 15.88 -32.54 -9.80
N ASN A 110 16.85 -32.74 -10.70
CA ASN A 110 16.77 -33.64 -11.85
C ASN A 110 15.83 -33.27 -13.01
N SER A 111 15.56 -32.01 -13.26
CA SER A 111 14.80 -31.62 -14.44
C SER A 111 15.69 -30.96 -15.51
N ALA A 112 16.04 -31.69 -16.55
CA ALA A 112 16.76 -31.17 -17.72
C ALA A 112 15.85 -30.29 -18.62
N ALA A 113 14.54 -30.33 -18.44
CA ALA A 113 13.58 -29.80 -19.40
C ALA A 113 13.24 -28.31 -19.25
N LEU A 114 13.56 -27.65 -18.13
CA LEU A 114 13.16 -26.28 -17.86
C LEU A 114 14.24 -25.46 -17.11
N GLY A 115 15.49 -25.63 -17.49
CA GLY A 115 16.57 -24.83 -16.89
C GLY A 115 16.78 -25.02 -15.38
N GLY A 116 16.35 -26.17 -14.83
CA GLY A 116 16.53 -26.48 -13.41
C GLY A 116 15.52 -25.86 -12.45
N TYR A 117 14.46 -25.23 -12.95
CA TYR A 117 13.43 -24.62 -12.13
C TYR A 117 12.05 -25.25 -12.34
N SER A 118 11.29 -25.31 -11.31
CA SER A 118 9.88 -25.62 -11.31
C SER A 118 9.10 -24.48 -10.70
N TYR A 119 7.89 -24.30 -11.14
CA TYR A 119 6.97 -23.34 -10.51
C TYR A 119 5.70 -24.06 -10.05
N TYR A 120 5.18 -23.60 -8.95
CA TYR A 120 3.88 -23.98 -8.45
C TYR A 120 2.88 -22.89 -8.79
N ARG A 121 1.79 -23.30 -9.40
CA ARG A 121 0.67 -22.41 -9.69
C ARG A 121 -0.58 -22.99 -9.05
N ALA A 122 -1.18 -22.22 -8.15
CA ALA A 122 -2.47 -22.57 -7.59
C ALA A 122 -3.56 -22.47 -8.67
N THR A 123 -4.25 -23.57 -8.96
CA THR A 123 -5.33 -23.62 -9.94
C THR A 123 -6.59 -24.25 -9.37
N GLY A 124 -7.78 -23.83 -9.85
CA GLY A 124 -9.05 -24.38 -9.44
C GLY A 124 -9.35 -24.19 -7.96
N GLU A 125 -9.71 -25.26 -7.26
CA GLU A 125 -10.06 -25.21 -5.84
C GLU A 125 -8.88 -24.85 -4.95
N SER A 126 -7.66 -25.28 -5.31
CA SER A 126 -6.46 -24.92 -4.54
C SER A 126 -6.14 -23.44 -4.59
N ALA A 127 -6.56 -22.74 -5.64
CA ALA A 127 -6.42 -21.27 -5.71
C ALA A 127 -7.34 -20.52 -4.74
N LYS A 128 -8.37 -21.18 -4.26
CA LYS A 128 -9.30 -20.62 -3.26
C LYS A 128 -8.90 -20.95 -1.83
N THR A 129 -7.99 -21.91 -1.65
CA THR A 129 -7.53 -22.30 -0.32
C THR A 129 -6.43 -21.36 0.12
N TYR A 130 -6.67 -20.67 1.21
CA TYR A 130 -5.66 -19.84 1.83
C TYR A 130 -4.57 -20.71 2.46
N THR A 131 -3.32 -20.48 2.05
CA THR A 131 -2.17 -21.16 2.63
C THR A 131 -1.24 -20.14 3.27
N ARG A 132 -0.97 -20.30 4.56
CA ARG A 132 -0.07 -19.43 5.31
C ARG A 132 1.39 -19.80 5.03
N ASN A 133 1.94 -19.26 3.96
CA ASN A 133 3.31 -19.55 3.50
C ASN A 133 4.24 -18.32 3.46
N MET A 134 3.82 -17.21 4.02
CA MET A 134 4.58 -15.96 4.08
C MET A 134 4.91 -15.32 2.71
N ASN A 135 4.23 -15.71 1.66
CA ASN A 135 4.45 -15.20 0.30
C ASN A 135 3.61 -13.95 -0.04
N GLY A 136 2.91 -13.40 0.93
CA GLY A 136 2.06 -12.23 0.77
C GLY A 136 2.79 -10.87 0.70
N TRP A 137 4.10 -10.86 0.85
CA TRP A 137 4.93 -9.65 0.75
C TRP A 137 4.77 -8.90 -0.58
N ARG A 138 4.36 -9.60 -1.64
CA ARG A 138 4.08 -9.00 -2.95
C ARG A 138 3.03 -7.91 -2.92
N ASP A 139 2.04 -8.01 -2.03
CA ASP A 139 1.00 -6.98 -1.88
C ASP A 139 1.59 -5.63 -1.48
N SER A 140 2.56 -5.62 -0.57
CA SER A 140 3.22 -4.40 -0.14
C SER A 140 3.99 -3.73 -1.28
N PHE A 141 4.69 -4.52 -2.10
CA PHE A 141 5.43 -4.00 -3.25
C PHE A 141 4.49 -3.52 -4.36
N ASN A 142 3.44 -4.27 -4.67
CA ASN A 142 2.44 -3.85 -5.65
C ASN A 142 1.75 -2.54 -5.23
N PHE A 143 1.47 -2.39 -3.95
CA PHE A 143 0.91 -1.16 -3.41
C PHE A 143 1.91 0.01 -3.51
N ALA A 144 3.18 -0.23 -3.17
CA ALA A 144 4.23 0.77 -3.31
C ALA A 144 4.43 1.18 -4.78
N ASP A 145 4.49 0.24 -5.70
CA ASP A 145 4.63 0.53 -7.13
C ASP A 145 3.47 1.36 -7.67
N LEU A 146 2.24 1.09 -7.21
CA LEU A 146 1.08 1.91 -7.57
C LEU A 146 1.24 3.35 -7.07
N VAL A 147 1.62 3.53 -5.80
CA VAL A 147 1.86 4.87 -5.22
C VAL A 147 2.93 5.61 -6.01
N LEU A 148 4.06 4.94 -6.30
CA LEU A 148 5.16 5.52 -7.05
C LEU A 148 4.72 5.97 -8.45
N ARG A 149 3.98 5.14 -9.15
CA ARG A 149 3.46 5.43 -10.48
C ARG A 149 2.55 6.67 -10.49
N GLU A 150 1.63 6.73 -9.54
CA GLU A 150 0.69 7.87 -9.46
C GLU A 150 1.43 9.17 -9.06
N VAL A 151 2.39 9.07 -8.15
CA VAL A 151 3.22 10.22 -7.76
C VAL A 151 4.12 10.66 -8.92
N GLU A 152 4.73 9.74 -9.67
CA GLU A 152 5.56 10.07 -10.83
C GLU A 152 4.79 10.75 -11.95
N ASN A 153 3.55 10.32 -12.18
CA ASN A 153 2.67 10.88 -13.20
C ASN A 153 2.06 12.23 -12.79
N ALA A 154 2.03 12.53 -11.49
CA ALA A 154 1.50 13.79 -11.01
C ALA A 154 2.51 14.93 -11.15
N GLU A 155 2.08 16.06 -11.73
CA GLU A 155 2.83 17.32 -11.70
C GLU A 155 2.46 18.15 -10.46
N TYR A 156 1.20 18.08 -10.09
CA TYR A 156 0.63 18.71 -8.92
C TYR A 156 -0.12 17.69 -8.08
N ILE A 157 0.09 17.72 -6.78
CA ILE A 157 -0.66 16.94 -5.80
C ILE A 157 -1.35 17.91 -4.87
N ALA A 158 -2.68 17.82 -4.82
CA ALA A 158 -3.49 18.62 -3.91
C ALA A 158 -3.22 20.14 -3.98
N GLY A 159 -2.98 20.66 -5.17
CA GLY A 159 -2.69 22.08 -5.40
C GLY A 159 -1.24 22.50 -5.15
N HIS A 160 -0.38 21.57 -4.74
CA HIS A 160 1.05 21.79 -4.58
C HIS A 160 1.85 21.18 -5.74
N ARG A 161 2.84 21.91 -6.23
CA ARG A 161 3.76 21.37 -7.21
C ARG A 161 4.65 20.31 -6.58
N LEU A 162 4.73 19.16 -7.23
CA LEU A 162 5.61 18.08 -6.78
C LEU A 162 7.07 18.42 -7.14
N VAL A 163 7.96 18.41 -6.13
CA VAL A 163 9.41 18.58 -6.32
C VAL A 163 10.06 17.22 -6.31
N LYS A 164 10.60 16.81 -7.46
CA LYS A 164 11.22 15.49 -7.68
C LYS A 164 12.76 15.52 -7.56
N GLU A 165 13.32 16.62 -7.08
CA GLU A 165 14.79 16.85 -7.08
C GLU A 165 15.59 15.88 -6.20
N GLN A 166 14.95 15.29 -5.19
CA GLN A 166 15.64 14.38 -4.27
C GLN A 166 15.36 12.89 -4.52
N GLY A 167 14.55 12.59 -5.52
CA GLY A 167 14.12 11.23 -5.80
C GLY A 167 13.27 10.63 -4.68
N ILE A 168 12.73 9.48 -4.98
CA ILE A 168 12.01 8.65 -4.02
C ILE A 168 13.04 7.75 -3.35
N LYS A 169 13.16 7.81 -2.04
CA LYS A 169 14.08 6.98 -1.26
C LYS A 169 13.31 5.88 -0.56
#